data_2db35c8c40d119743d397e87bf4948b9
#
_entry.id   2db35c8c40d119743d397e87bf4948b9
#
_cell.length_a   1.000
_cell.length_b   1.000
_cell.length_c   1.000
_cell.angle_alpha   90.00
_cell.angle_beta   90.00
_cell.angle_gamma   90.00
#
_symmetry.space_group_name_H-M   'P 1'
#
loop_
_entity.id
_entity.type
_entity.pdbx_description
1 polymer ?
#
loop_
_entity_poly.entity_id
_entity_poly.type
_entity_poly.pdbx_seq_one_letter_code
_entity_poly.pdbx_strand_id
1 'polypeptide(L)'
;MSLRDRLQTALKEAMKAKAAARLSTLRLINAAIKDREIANRGEPGAADVTDADIMALMSKMVKQRHESARAYAEGGRLELAEKETDEILVIEEFLPRQLTGDEVEAAVVDAIAASGAASIRDMGKVMAVLKGKYTGQMDFGAVGPAVKARLG
;
A
#
# COMPACT_ATOMS: atom_id res chain seq x y z
N MET A 1 -7.58 16.61 8.28
CA MET A 1 -8.53 15.61 7.79
C MET A 1 -7.83 14.24 7.76
N SER A 2 -8.39 13.26 8.45
CA SER A 2 -7.83 11.91 8.45
C SER A 2 -8.03 11.23 7.11
N LEU A 3 -7.30 10.15 6.87
CA LEU A 3 -7.46 9.35 5.66
C LEU A 3 -8.87 8.75 5.57
N ARG A 4 -9.45 8.32 6.72
CA ARG A 4 -10.85 7.87 6.78
C ARG A 4 -11.81 8.96 6.33
N ASP A 5 -11.62 10.19 6.79
CA ASP A 5 -12.49 11.32 6.42
C ASP A 5 -12.41 11.60 4.93
N ARG A 6 -11.22 11.55 4.36
CA ARG A 6 -11.01 11.72 2.92
C ARG A 6 -11.73 10.64 2.12
N LEU A 7 -11.64 9.39 2.57
CA LEU A 7 -12.31 8.26 1.93
C LEU A 7 -13.83 8.40 2.01
N GLN A 8 -14.36 8.79 3.16
CA GLN A 8 -15.81 9.00 3.33
C GLN A 8 -16.33 10.14 2.47
N THR A 9 -15.58 11.23 2.39
CA THR A 9 -15.92 12.38 1.52
C THR A 9 -15.96 11.96 0.06
N ALA A 10 -14.93 11.24 -0.40
CA ALA A 10 -14.84 10.73 -1.76
C ALA A 10 -16.00 9.77 -2.09
N LEU A 11 -16.37 8.91 -1.13
CA LEU A 11 -17.48 7.98 -1.29
C LEU A 11 -18.81 8.72 -1.51
N LYS A 12 -19.08 9.73 -0.68
CA LYS A 12 -20.29 10.56 -0.80
C LYS A 12 -20.33 11.32 -2.13
N GLU A 13 -19.19 11.87 -2.54
CA GLU A 13 -19.08 12.57 -3.83
C GLU A 13 -19.32 11.64 -5.01
N ALA A 14 -18.77 10.41 -4.97
CA ALA A 14 -18.98 9.41 -6.01
C ALA A 14 -20.45 8.97 -6.09
N MET A 15 -21.13 8.85 -4.95
CA MET A 15 -22.56 8.55 -4.89
C MET A 15 -23.39 9.66 -5.55
N LYS A 16 -23.10 10.92 -5.22
CA LYS A 16 -23.80 12.09 -5.79
C LYS A 16 -23.57 12.21 -7.28
N ALA A 17 -22.34 11.98 -7.73
CA ALA A 17 -21.98 12.05 -9.14
C ALA A 17 -22.41 10.83 -9.96
N LYS A 18 -22.93 9.81 -9.30
CA LYS A 18 -23.31 8.51 -9.92
C LYS A 18 -22.11 7.87 -10.66
N ALA A 19 -20.91 8.06 -10.12
CA ALA A 19 -19.68 7.50 -10.65
C ALA A 19 -19.53 6.04 -10.21
N ALA A 20 -20.23 5.14 -10.89
CA ALA A 20 -20.39 3.74 -10.47
C ALA A 20 -19.06 2.99 -10.27
N ALA A 21 -18.13 3.13 -11.20
CA ALA A 21 -16.81 2.46 -11.11
C ALA A 21 -15.99 2.97 -9.94
N ARG A 22 -15.93 4.29 -9.76
CA ARG A 22 -15.23 4.93 -8.65
C ARG A 22 -15.86 4.52 -7.31
N LEU A 23 -17.18 4.55 -7.24
CA LEU A 23 -17.93 4.15 -6.05
C LEU A 23 -17.63 2.71 -5.66
N SER A 24 -17.62 1.80 -6.64
CA SER A 24 -17.30 0.39 -6.42
C SER A 24 -15.92 0.21 -5.80
N THR A 25 -14.90 0.88 -6.33
CA THR A 25 -13.53 0.80 -5.81
C THR A 25 -13.44 1.37 -4.38
N LEU A 26 -14.09 2.51 -4.12
CA LEU A 26 -14.11 3.10 -2.78
C LEU A 26 -14.80 2.20 -1.76
N ARG A 27 -15.85 1.49 -2.16
CA ARG A 27 -16.52 0.50 -1.30
C ARG A 27 -15.63 -0.68 -0.98
N LEU A 28 -14.78 -1.10 -1.91
CA LEU A 28 -13.81 -2.17 -1.68
C LEU A 28 -12.76 -1.74 -0.63
N ILE A 29 -12.32 -0.50 -0.68
CA ILE A 29 -11.40 0.05 0.33
C ILE A 29 -12.08 0.06 1.71
N ASN A 30 -13.32 0.54 1.79
CA ASN A 30 -14.07 0.54 3.04
C ASN A 30 -14.28 -0.87 3.60
N ALA A 31 -14.56 -1.84 2.75
CA ALA A 31 -14.72 -3.23 3.16
C ALA A 31 -13.42 -3.79 3.75
N ALA A 32 -12.28 -3.49 3.13
CA ALA A 32 -10.98 -3.91 3.62
C ALA A 32 -10.66 -3.31 5.00
N ILE A 33 -11.00 -2.04 5.21
CA ILE A 33 -10.85 -1.37 6.51
C ILE A 33 -11.72 -2.03 7.56
N LYS A 34 -12.98 -2.31 7.23
CA LYS A 34 -13.91 -2.99 8.14
C LYS A 34 -13.42 -4.37 8.53
N ASP A 35 -12.94 -5.14 7.57
CA ASP A 35 -12.38 -6.46 7.83
C ASP A 35 -11.20 -6.39 8.79
N ARG A 36 -10.35 -5.38 8.65
CA ARG A 36 -9.22 -5.15 9.56
C ARG A 36 -9.70 -4.78 10.97
N GLU A 37 -10.72 -3.93 11.07
CA GLU A 37 -11.30 -3.56 12.36
C GLU A 37 -11.88 -4.79 13.09
N ILE A 38 -12.57 -5.64 12.36
CA ILE A 38 -13.14 -6.88 12.91
C ILE A 38 -12.05 -7.81 13.39
N ALA A 39 -10.98 -7.98 12.60
CA ALA A 39 -9.84 -8.80 12.97
C ALA A 39 -9.16 -8.27 14.24
N ASN A 40 -9.00 -6.95 14.36
CA ASN A 40 -8.39 -6.33 15.53
C ASN A 40 -9.22 -6.53 16.80
N ARG A 41 -10.56 -6.55 16.69
CA ARG A 41 -11.45 -6.80 17.84
C ARG A 41 -11.26 -8.20 18.43
N GLY A 42 -10.88 -9.17 17.61
CA GLY A 42 -10.62 -10.54 18.04
C GLY A 42 -9.29 -10.72 18.77
N GLU A 43 -8.42 -9.71 18.76
CA GLU A 43 -7.09 -9.78 19.37
C GLU A 43 -7.01 -8.88 20.60
N PRO A 44 -6.84 -9.44 21.83
CA PRO A 44 -6.69 -8.63 23.04
C PRO A 44 -5.49 -7.69 22.95
N GLY A 45 -5.71 -6.40 23.20
CA GLY A 45 -4.65 -5.39 23.17
C GLY A 45 -4.35 -4.83 21.78
N ALA A 46 -5.07 -5.24 20.74
CA ALA A 46 -4.91 -4.66 19.42
C ALA A 46 -5.40 -3.20 19.40
N ALA A 47 -4.62 -2.32 18.80
CA ALA A 47 -4.98 -0.91 18.64
C ALA A 47 -6.02 -0.72 17.53
N ASP A 48 -6.68 0.44 17.54
CA ASP A 48 -7.56 0.85 16.45
C ASP A 48 -6.79 0.94 15.13
N VAL A 49 -7.51 0.79 14.01
CA VAL A 49 -6.92 0.93 12.68
C VAL A 49 -6.50 2.38 12.45
N THR A 50 -5.21 2.59 12.22
CA THR A 50 -4.60 3.91 12.01
C THR A 50 -4.54 4.27 10.52
N ASP A 51 -4.21 5.53 10.22
CA ASP A 51 -3.95 5.96 8.85
C ASP A 51 -2.82 5.14 8.21
N ALA A 52 -1.78 4.82 8.97
CA ALA A 52 -0.69 3.97 8.50
C ALA A 52 -1.18 2.56 8.13
N ASP A 53 -2.09 1.99 8.92
CA ASP A 53 -2.70 0.70 8.63
C ASP A 53 -3.53 0.75 7.35
N ILE A 54 -4.29 1.83 7.17
CA ILE A 54 -5.10 2.04 5.95
C ILE A 54 -4.21 2.17 4.73
N MET A 55 -3.11 2.91 4.82
CA MET A 55 -2.14 3.02 3.73
C MET A 55 -1.53 1.67 3.37
N ALA A 56 -1.20 0.85 4.37
CA ALA A 56 -0.68 -0.50 4.15
C ALA A 56 -1.71 -1.40 3.45
N LEU A 57 -2.98 -1.33 3.85
CA LEU A 57 -4.06 -2.06 3.20
C LEU A 57 -4.22 -1.64 1.74
N MET A 58 -4.22 -0.34 1.47
CA MET A 58 -4.34 0.18 0.11
C MET A 58 -3.15 -0.20 -0.76
N SER A 59 -1.94 -0.16 -0.22
CA SER A 59 -0.73 -0.59 -0.95
C SER A 59 -0.81 -2.07 -1.34
N LYS A 60 -1.32 -2.91 -0.45
CA LYS A 60 -1.55 -4.33 -0.73
C LYS A 60 -2.60 -4.51 -1.83
N MET A 61 -3.68 -3.73 -1.79
CA MET A 61 -4.73 -3.76 -2.80
C MET A 61 -4.17 -3.38 -4.18
N VAL A 62 -3.31 -2.38 -4.25
CA VAL A 62 -2.63 -1.97 -5.49
C VAL A 62 -1.75 -3.11 -6.02
N LYS A 63 -0.95 -3.71 -5.16
CA LYS A 63 -0.08 -4.84 -5.54
C LYS A 63 -0.88 -6.00 -6.12
N GLN A 64 -1.95 -6.38 -5.46
CA GLN A 64 -2.84 -7.47 -5.91
C GLN A 64 -3.42 -7.17 -7.29
N ARG A 65 -3.80 -5.91 -7.53
CA ARG A 65 -4.38 -5.50 -8.82
C ARG A 65 -3.34 -5.46 -9.94
N HIS A 66 -2.11 -5.08 -9.64
CA HIS A 66 -1.02 -5.18 -10.63
C HIS A 66 -0.79 -6.63 -11.05
N GLU A 67 -0.79 -7.56 -10.11
CA GLU A 67 -0.65 -8.98 -10.39
C GLU A 67 -1.82 -9.50 -11.23
N SER A 68 -3.05 -9.13 -10.89
CA SER A 68 -4.25 -9.50 -11.63
C SER A 68 -4.25 -8.91 -13.04
N ALA A 69 -3.88 -7.64 -13.19
CA ALA A 69 -3.81 -6.97 -14.49
C ALA A 69 -2.81 -7.67 -15.41
N ARG A 70 -1.67 -8.04 -14.87
CA ARG A 70 -0.65 -8.78 -15.62
C ARG A 70 -1.19 -10.14 -16.08
N ALA A 71 -1.83 -10.89 -15.19
CA ALA A 71 -2.40 -12.19 -15.51
C ALA A 71 -3.49 -12.09 -16.59
N TYR A 72 -4.35 -11.10 -16.49
CA TYR A 72 -5.39 -10.87 -17.51
C TYR A 72 -4.80 -10.49 -18.86
N ALA A 73 -3.79 -9.62 -18.88
CA ALA A 73 -3.12 -9.21 -20.11
C ALA A 73 -2.42 -10.40 -20.79
N GLU A 74 -1.74 -11.23 -20.02
CA GLU A 74 -1.08 -12.44 -20.52
C GLU A 74 -2.09 -13.44 -21.08
N GLY A 75 -3.30 -13.50 -20.49
CA GLY A 75 -4.40 -14.33 -20.99
C GLY A 75 -5.21 -13.71 -22.10
N GLY A 76 -4.84 -12.54 -22.61
CA GLY A 76 -5.55 -11.86 -23.69
C GLY A 76 -6.84 -11.16 -23.26
N ARG A 77 -7.08 -11.03 -21.97
CA ARG A 77 -8.28 -10.39 -21.42
C ARG A 77 -8.01 -8.93 -21.09
N LEU A 78 -7.79 -8.12 -22.12
CA LEU A 78 -7.35 -6.73 -21.97
C LEU A 78 -8.37 -5.85 -21.27
N GLU A 79 -9.66 -6.09 -21.45
CA GLU A 79 -10.72 -5.32 -20.77
C GLU A 79 -10.68 -5.51 -19.25
N LEU A 80 -10.43 -6.74 -18.79
CA LEU A 80 -10.31 -7.04 -17.37
C LEU A 80 -9.03 -6.44 -16.79
N ALA A 81 -7.94 -6.48 -17.56
CA ALA A 81 -6.67 -5.83 -17.16
C ALA A 81 -6.86 -4.31 -17.00
N GLU A 82 -7.56 -3.67 -17.92
CA GLU A 82 -7.85 -2.23 -17.86
C GLU A 82 -8.70 -1.88 -16.65
N LYS A 83 -9.68 -2.69 -16.31
CA LYS A 83 -10.49 -2.48 -15.11
C LYS A 83 -9.66 -2.51 -13.85
N GLU A 84 -8.73 -3.46 -13.73
CA GLU A 84 -7.79 -3.52 -12.60
C GLU A 84 -6.93 -2.25 -12.53
N THR A 85 -6.42 -1.79 -13.66
CA THR A 85 -5.61 -0.58 -13.75
C THR A 85 -6.41 0.67 -13.35
N ASP A 86 -7.67 0.77 -13.76
CA ASP A 86 -8.55 1.87 -13.37
C ASP A 86 -8.79 1.90 -11.85
N GLU A 87 -8.96 0.73 -11.24
CA GLU A 87 -9.10 0.62 -9.78
C GLU A 87 -7.83 1.07 -9.06
N ILE A 88 -6.65 0.72 -9.59
CA ILE A 88 -5.37 1.17 -9.06
C ILE A 88 -5.30 2.69 -9.02
N LEU A 89 -5.70 3.36 -10.09
CA LEU A 89 -5.67 4.83 -10.17
C LEU A 89 -6.53 5.46 -9.08
N VAL A 90 -7.70 4.91 -8.79
CA VAL A 90 -8.56 5.40 -7.71
C VAL A 90 -7.90 5.23 -6.35
N ILE A 91 -7.33 4.06 -6.08
CA ILE A 91 -6.67 3.77 -4.80
C ILE A 91 -5.47 4.69 -4.59
N GLU A 92 -4.65 4.88 -5.62
CA GLU A 92 -3.44 5.70 -5.54
C GLU A 92 -3.72 7.18 -5.25
N GLU A 93 -4.92 7.68 -5.50
CA GLU A 93 -5.31 9.04 -5.12
C GLU A 93 -5.19 9.29 -3.61
N PHE A 94 -5.31 8.24 -2.81
CA PHE A 94 -5.27 8.31 -1.34
C PHE A 94 -3.93 7.89 -0.76
N LEU A 95 -2.98 7.50 -1.59
CA LEU A 95 -1.63 7.12 -1.18
C LEU A 95 -0.65 8.24 -1.47
N PRO A 96 0.46 8.34 -0.68
CA PRO A 96 1.57 9.19 -1.06
C PRO A 96 2.15 8.73 -2.40
N ARG A 97 2.92 9.61 -3.06
CA ARG A 97 3.60 9.25 -4.31
C ARG A 97 4.47 8.03 -4.08
N GLN A 98 4.30 7.03 -4.90
CA GLN A 98 5.12 5.82 -4.85
C GLN A 98 6.54 6.12 -5.33
N LEU A 99 7.54 5.55 -4.67
CA LEU A 99 8.93 5.68 -5.08
C LEU A 99 9.21 4.83 -6.32
N THR A 100 10.04 5.36 -7.23
CA THR A 100 10.55 4.59 -8.37
C THR A 100 11.57 3.56 -7.90
N GLY A 101 11.94 2.60 -8.76
CA GLY A 101 12.97 1.61 -8.44
C GLY A 101 14.28 2.25 -8.01
N ASP A 102 14.73 3.29 -8.72
CA ASP A 102 15.97 4.01 -8.38
C ASP A 102 15.85 4.75 -7.04
N GLU A 103 14.70 5.34 -6.77
CA GLU A 103 14.44 6.01 -5.49
C GLU A 103 14.42 5.01 -4.33
N VAL A 104 13.86 3.82 -4.54
CA VAL A 104 13.86 2.74 -3.54
C VAL A 104 15.30 2.31 -3.23
N GLU A 105 16.13 2.11 -4.25
CA GLU A 105 17.53 1.75 -4.05
C GLU A 105 18.29 2.81 -3.25
N ALA A 106 18.13 4.09 -3.60
CA ALA A 106 18.74 5.20 -2.88
C ALA A 106 18.25 5.24 -1.42
N ALA A 107 16.96 5.01 -1.20
CA ALA A 107 16.38 4.97 0.15
C ALA A 107 16.98 3.84 0.99
N VAL A 108 17.18 2.66 0.41
CA VAL A 108 17.80 1.52 1.09
C VAL A 108 19.24 1.84 1.49
N VAL A 109 20.03 2.39 0.58
CA VAL A 109 21.42 2.79 0.86
C VAL A 109 21.47 3.81 2.01
N ASP A 110 20.64 4.84 1.95
CA ASP A 110 20.56 5.88 2.97
C ASP A 110 20.12 5.32 4.33
N ALA A 111 19.16 4.41 4.34
CA ALA A 111 18.68 3.78 5.57
C ALA A 111 19.75 2.90 6.23
N ILE A 112 20.53 2.17 5.44
CA ILE A 112 21.65 1.39 5.94
C ILE A 112 22.68 2.30 6.59
N ALA A 113 23.04 3.39 5.93
CA ALA A 113 23.97 4.38 6.48
C ALA A 113 23.46 5.03 7.76
N ALA A 114 22.18 5.48 7.75
CA ALA A 114 21.58 6.16 8.89
C ALA A 114 21.41 5.26 10.12
N SER A 115 21.14 3.97 9.92
CA SER A 115 20.96 3.02 11.01
C SER A 115 22.28 2.49 11.58
N GLY A 116 23.39 2.71 10.88
CA GLY A 116 24.68 2.15 11.25
C GLY A 116 24.77 0.64 11.07
N ALA A 117 23.92 0.06 10.26
CA ALA A 117 23.85 -1.38 10.02
C ALA A 117 25.15 -1.91 9.40
N ALA A 118 25.68 -2.99 9.95
CA ALA A 118 26.92 -3.62 9.49
C ALA A 118 26.68 -5.04 8.95
N SER A 119 25.61 -5.67 9.32
CA SER A 119 25.31 -7.06 8.94
C SER A 119 23.81 -7.31 8.86
N ILE A 120 23.45 -8.49 8.39
CA ILE A 120 22.05 -8.94 8.29
C ILE A 120 21.31 -8.93 9.64
N ARG A 121 22.05 -9.00 10.76
CA ARG A 121 21.47 -8.91 12.10
C ARG A 121 20.81 -7.56 12.35
N ASP A 122 21.24 -6.54 11.64
CA ASP A 122 20.74 -5.17 11.76
C ASP A 122 19.56 -4.87 10.80
N MET A 123 19.09 -5.88 10.08
CA MET A 123 18.00 -5.73 9.10
C MET A 123 16.75 -5.08 9.72
N GLY A 124 16.41 -5.45 10.94
CA GLY A 124 15.26 -4.86 11.65
C GLY A 124 15.40 -3.36 11.85
N LYS A 125 16.60 -2.86 12.12
CA LYS A 125 16.87 -1.42 12.27
C LYS A 125 16.68 -0.69 10.93
N VAL A 126 17.19 -1.26 9.85
CA VAL A 126 17.05 -0.68 8.50
C VAL A 126 15.59 -0.62 8.09
N MET A 127 14.86 -1.72 8.30
CA MET A 127 13.43 -1.77 7.97
C MET A 127 12.61 -0.78 8.79
N ALA A 128 12.96 -0.58 10.06
CA ALA A 128 12.29 0.41 10.91
C ALA A 128 12.47 1.84 10.37
N VAL A 129 13.69 2.18 9.93
CA VAL A 129 13.97 3.49 9.31
C VAL A 129 13.14 3.67 8.04
N LEU A 130 13.12 2.67 7.17
CA LEU A 130 12.35 2.71 5.91
C LEU A 130 10.85 2.84 6.16
N LYS A 131 10.30 2.05 7.05
CA LYS A 131 8.88 2.07 7.39
C LYS A 131 8.46 3.42 7.99
N GLY A 132 9.29 4.00 8.84
CA GLY A 132 9.00 5.29 9.45
C GLY A 132 9.04 6.45 8.45
N LYS A 133 9.96 6.41 7.49
CA LYS A 133 10.17 7.50 6.54
C LYS A 133 9.32 7.39 5.27
N TYR A 134 9.05 6.19 4.81
CA TYR A 134 8.40 5.94 3.52
C TYR A 134 7.09 5.15 3.63
N THR A 135 6.35 5.33 4.70
CA THR A 135 5.04 4.68 4.90
C THR A 135 4.12 4.93 3.70
N GLY A 136 3.62 3.86 3.10
CA GLY A 136 2.73 3.95 1.94
C GLY A 136 3.39 4.29 0.61
N GLN A 137 4.72 4.47 0.58
CA GLN A 137 5.45 4.87 -0.64
C GLN A 137 6.23 3.74 -1.31
N MET A 138 6.40 2.62 -0.63
CA MET A 138 7.10 1.44 -1.16
C MET A 138 6.49 0.15 -0.62
N ASP A 139 6.72 -0.95 -1.34
CA ASP A 139 6.34 -2.29 -0.90
C ASP A 139 7.45 -2.87 -0.02
N PHE A 140 7.26 -2.87 1.28
CA PHE A 140 8.25 -3.35 2.24
C PHE A 140 8.52 -4.86 2.12
N GLY A 141 7.55 -5.62 1.63
CA GLY A 141 7.75 -7.04 1.35
C GLY A 141 8.75 -7.30 0.24
N ALA A 142 8.77 -6.43 -0.78
CA ALA A 142 9.73 -6.49 -1.88
C ALA A 142 11.09 -5.88 -1.51
N VAL A 143 11.09 -4.86 -0.65
CA VAL A 143 12.30 -4.16 -0.23
C VAL A 143 13.14 -5.00 0.74
N GLY A 144 12.51 -5.82 1.58
CA GLY A 144 13.20 -6.68 2.53
C GLY A 144 14.33 -7.51 1.92
N PRO A 145 14.09 -8.28 0.86
CA PRO A 145 15.14 -9.03 0.16
C PRO A 145 16.28 -8.14 -0.38
N ALA A 146 15.97 -6.93 -0.85
CA ALA A 146 16.98 -6.00 -1.33
C ALA A 146 17.89 -5.50 -0.21
N VAL A 147 17.33 -5.22 0.97
CA VAL A 147 18.10 -4.87 2.17
C VAL A 147 19.00 -6.03 2.58
N LYS A 148 18.45 -7.24 2.62
CA LYS A 148 19.17 -8.45 2.98
C LYS A 148 20.37 -8.68 2.04
N ALA A 149 20.18 -8.50 0.75
CA ALA A 149 21.23 -8.67 -0.24
C ALA A 149 22.41 -7.69 -0.04
N ARG A 150 22.12 -6.47 0.39
CA ARG A 150 23.14 -5.44 0.66
C ARG A 150 23.85 -5.65 2.00
N LEU A 151 23.21 -6.26 2.98
CA LEU A 151 23.78 -6.52 4.31
C LEU A 151 24.49 -7.87 4.41
N GLY A 152 24.11 -8.78 3.58
CA GLY A 152 24.72 -10.11 3.51
C GLY A 152 25.94 -10.10 2.64
#